data_170052c4b0a3917590332c4b00ccdad6
#
_entry.id   170052c4b0a3917590332c4b00ccdad6
#
_cell.length_a   1.000
_cell.length_b   1.000
_cell.length_c   1.000
_cell.angle_alpha   90.00
_cell.angle_beta   90.00
_cell.angle_gamma   90.00
#
_symmetry.space_group_name_H-M   'P 1'
#
loop_
_entity.id
_entity.type
_entity.pdbx_description
1 polymer ?
#
loop_
_entity_poly.entity_id
_entity_poly.type
_entity_poly.pdbx_seq_one_letter_code
_entity_poly.pdbx_strand_id
1 'polypeptide(L)'
;MSRFCWLFAGMLAFGCTEYKLESSEDAAPPDDTAEPTDDPPSELEDPPGETTYDGQITGRVCDPSGAEEEGWVVGAYVYVNYDSDGDGVDDARSEDSTDEAGRFRLDGLPTGRDYIVYVVKGSFEANFDVTLTTGTYEIPEDECSLEPPNIAVISGDYDHIEDIIDEMGLGYTLYAGTWGATEFRDFLQDPTAMAEFDIIFFNCGISSSWMSSEVEEHVIGENIRSFVTNGGSIYVSDWAYSFVERTFPAKIDFYGDDAIMGSPMVGREGMVSARVIDVTMQAVIGAVGADINFDLPMWVVMEDVAPDVSPLLEATIEVSDLYGGFSSMADIPIAARFDFGEEGGRAIYTAFHNEHAATTLDMTDILEEIILSL
;
A
#
# COMPACT_ATOMS: atom_id res chain seq x y z
N MET A 1 -2.40 -27.53 -46.83
CA MET A 1 -1.68 -26.72 -47.85
C MET A 1 -1.59 -25.31 -47.23
N SER A 2 -0.57 -24.87 -46.92
CA SER A 2 0.76 -24.48 -47.13
C SER A 2 1.31 -23.66 -45.94
N ARG A 3 2.46 -24.04 -45.50
CA ARG A 3 3.27 -23.44 -44.45
C ARG A 3 3.81 -22.05 -44.88
N PHE A 4 3.98 -21.12 -43.93
CA PHE A 4 5.15 -20.22 -44.00
C PHE A 4 5.65 -19.94 -42.58
N CYS A 5 6.85 -20.42 -42.35
CA CYS A 5 7.69 -20.22 -41.17
C CYS A 5 8.64 -19.06 -41.51
N TRP A 6 8.82 -18.05 -40.65
CA TRP A 6 9.97 -17.14 -40.71
C TRP A 6 10.66 -17.12 -39.34
N LEU A 7 11.80 -17.77 -39.32
CA LEU A 7 12.85 -17.61 -38.32
C LEU A 7 13.63 -16.32 -38.63
N PHE A 8 13.80 -15.46 -37.62
CA PHE A 8 14.90 -14.49 -37.61
C PHE A 8 15.79 -14.77 -36.39
N ALA A 9 16.97 -15.33 -36.72
CA ALA A 9 18.09 -15.43 -35.80
C ALA A 9 18.90 -14.13 -35.89
N GLY A 10 18.95 -13.35 -34.81
CA GLY A 10 19.84 -12.21 -34.62
C GLY A 10 21.02 -12.60 -33.72
N MET A 11 22.19 -12.76 -34.37
CA MET A 11 23.46 -13.06 -33.73
C MET A 11 24.05 -11.75 -33.17
N LEU A 12 24.15 -11.61 -31.86
CA LEU A 12 24.95 -10.55 -31.22
C LEU A 12 26.34 -11.10 -30.91
N ALA A 13 27.32 -10.56 -31.62
CA ALA A 13 28.74 -10.83 -31.43
C ALA A 13 29.27 -9.97 -30.28
N PHE A 14 29.77 -10.59 -29.21
CA PHE A 14 30.56 -9.94 -28.16
C PHE A 14 31.99 -9.77 -28.70
N GLY A 15 32.43 -8.53 -28.87
CA GLY A 15 33.81 -8.19 -29.14
C GLY A 15 34.59 -8.05 -27.81
N CYS A 16 35.49 -9.00 -27.57
CA CYS A 16 36.54 -8.83 -26.56
C CYS A 16 37.63 -7.91 -27.10
N THR A 17 37.88 -6.76 -26.49
CA THR A 17 39.05 -5.94 -26.69
C THR A 17 40.12 -6.35 -25.66
N GLU A 18 41.17 -7.01 -26.18
CA GLU A 18 42.40 -7.25 -25.40
C GLU A 18 43.20 -5.93 -25.29
N TYR A 19 43.46 -5.50 -24.08
CA TYR A 19 44.45 -4.45 -23.80
C TYR A 19 45.82 -5.07 -23.70
N LYS A 20 46.71 -4.68 -24.61
CA LYS A 20 48.12 -5.02 -24.63
C LYS A 20 48.89 -4.02 -23.77
N LEU A 21 49.50 -4.50 -22.68
CA LEU A 21 50.46 -3.77 -21.88
C LEU A 21 51.79 -3.68 -22.71
N GLU A 22 52.16 -2.49 -23.15
CA GLU A 22 53.52 -2.20 -23.61
C GLU A 22 54.40 -1.83 -22.41
N SER A 23 55.44 -2.63 -22.20
CA SER A 23 56.54 -2.31 -21.30
C SER A 23 57.49 -1.31 -21.98
N SER A 24 57.65 -0.12 -21.41
CA SER A 24 58.76 0.77 -21.75
C SER A 24 59.84 0.64 -20.68
N GLU A 25 60.95 0.02 -21.08
CA GLU A 25 62.25 0.11 -20.41
C GLU A 25 62.93 1.42 -20.78
N ASP A 26 63.82 1.87 -19.87
CA ASP A 26 64.84 2.89 -19.99
C ASP A 26 64.43 4.37 -19.79
N ALA A 27 64.59 4.81 -18.56
CA ALA A 27 64.97 6.20 -18.26
C ALA A 27 66.09 6.22 -17.21
N ALA A 28 67.18 6.88 -17.60
CA ALA A 28 68.39 7.05 -16.79
C ALA A 28 68.14 7.87 -15.50
N PRO A 29 68.99 7.70 -14.44
CA PRO A 29 68.82 8.39 -13.18
C PRO A 29 69.13 9.88 -13.29
N PRO A 30 68.37 10.77 -12.66
CA PRO A 30 68.72 12.17 -12.54
C PRO A 30 69.72 12.40 -11.42
N ASP A 31 70.56 13.35 -11.71
CA ASP A 31 71.70 13.90 -10.96
C ASP A 31 71.22 14.43 -9.59
N ASP A 32 71.98 14.04 -8.54
CA ASP A 32 71.71 14.31 -7.14
C ASP A 32 72.48 15.60 -6.72
N THR A 33 71.83 16.76 -6.90
CA THR A 33 72.30 18.03 -6.24
C THR A 33 71.09 18.97 -6.03
N ALA A 34 70.32 18.73 -4.96
CA ALA A 34 69.42 19.76 -4.44
C ALA A 34 69.68 19.94 -2.94
N GLU A 35 70.09 21.18 -2.55
CA GLU A 35 70.24 21.62 -1.19
C GLU A 35 68.91 21.45 -0.40
N PRO A 36 68.96 21.15 0.93
CA PRO A 36 67.80 21.06 1.76
C PRO A 36 67.19 22.46 1.97
N THR A 37 66.03 22.71 1.44
CA THR A 37 65.18 23.83 1.86
C THR A 37 64.47 23.46 3.16
N ASP A 38 64.79 24.23 4.23
CA ASP A 38 64.10 24.25 5.51
C ASP A 38 62.69 24.85 5.28
N ASP A 39 61.77 24.07 4.76
CA ASP A 39 60.32 24.37 4.87
C ASP A 39 59.82 23.88 6.23
N PRO A 40 59.05 24.72 6.98
CA PRO A 40 58.45 24.28 8.22
C PRO A 40 57.51 23.10 7.93
N PRO A 41 57.39 22.13 8.87
CA PRO A 41 56.48 21.00 8.65
C PRO A 41 55.07 21.53 8.37
N SER A 42 54.52 21.17 7.21
CA SER A 42 53.11 21.36 6.93
C SER A 42 52.30 20.83 8.13
N GLU A 43 51.45 21.66 8.70
CA GLU A 43 50.46 21.22 9.67
C GLU A 43 49.84 19.96 9.09
N LEU A 44 50.05 18.85 9.79
CA LEU A 44 49.32 17.62 9.54
C LEU A 44 47.85 17.99 9.75
N GLU A 45 47.08 18.06 8.68
CA GLU A 45 45.63 18.08 8.81
C GLU A 45 45.27 16.88 9.68
N ASP A 46 44.58 17.12 10.78
CA ASP A 46 44.04 16.06 11.62
C ASP A 46 43.28 15.09 10.71
N PRO A 47 43.49 13.77 10.85
CA PRO A 47 42.72 12.81 10.07
C PRO A 47 41.24 13.12 10.27
N PRO A 48 40.40 13.06 9.20
CA PRO A 48 38.99 13.31 9.32
C PRO A 48 38.48 12.46 10.49
N GLY A 49 37.83 13.11 11.47
CA GLY A 49 37.36 12.44 12.69
C GLY A 49 36.56 11.17 12.29
N GLU A 50 36.81 10.07 13.02
CA GLU A 50 36.07 8.81 12.80
C GLU A 50 34.59 9.16 12.82
N THR A 51 33.87 8.85 11.73
CA THR A 51 32.43 8.98 11.67
C THR A 51 31.84 8.05 12.74
N THR A 52 31.21 8.61 13.74
CA THR A 52 30.54 7.82 14.78
C THR A 52 29.11 7.48 14.31
N TYR A 53 28.76 6.20 14.36
CA TYR A 53 27.43 5.65 14.02
C TYR A 53 26.62 5.41 15.30
N ASP A 54 26.62 6.35 16.22
CA ASP A 54 25.93 6.29 17.50
C ASP A 54 24.66 7.18 17.53
N GLY A 55 24.33 7.76 16.40
CA GLY A 55 23.16 8.59 16.23
C GLY A 55 21.87 7.80 16.15
N GLN A 56 20.80 8.40 16.66
CA GLN A 56 19.48 7.83 16.71
C GLN A 56 18.42 8.90 16.43
N ILE A 57 17.40 8.56 15.65
CA ILE A 57 16.19 9.37 15.48
C ILE A 57 15.03 8.57 16.00
N THR A 58 14.21 9.18 16.86
CA THR A 58 12.98 8.60 17.39
C THR A 58 11.81 9.52 17.14
N GLY A 59 10.58 8.99 17.14
CA GLY A 59 9.37 9.78 16.99
C GLY A 59 8.13 8.91 17.08
N ARG A 60 7.01 9.53 16.76
CA ARG A 60 5.71 8.88 16.62
C ARG A 60 5.06 9.29 15.31
N VAL A 61 4.20 8.45 14.81
CA VAL A 61 3.38 8.71 13.63
C VAL A 61 1.92 8.73 14.04
N CYS A 62 1.20 9.76 13.64
CA CYS A 62 -0.24 9.88 13.83
C CYS A 62 -0.96 10.03 12.48
N ASP A 63 -2.24 9.75 12.48
CA ASP A 63 -3.11 9.97 11.35
C ASP A 63 -3.25 11.48 11.02
N PRO A 64 -3.86 11.83 9.89
CA PRO A 64 -4.02 13.24 9.49
C PRO A 64 -4.85 14.10 10.46
N SER A 65 -5.65 13.50 11.37
CA SER A 65 -6.41 14.26 12.38
C SER A 65 -5.53 14.85 13.48
N GLY A 66 -4.31 14.34 13.65
CA GLY A 66 -3.30 14.82 14.60
C GLY A 66 -3.13 13.95 15.83
N ALA A 67 -2.26 14.37 16.75
CA ALA A 67 -1.84 13.62 17.93
C ALA A 67 -2.91 13.58 19.04
N GLU A 68 -4.09 13.02 18.76
CA GLU A 68 -5.04 12.64 19.80
C GLU A 68 -4.70 11.23 20.34
N GLU A 69 -5.21 10.87 21.54
CA GLU A 69 -4.79 9.60 22.20
C GLU A 69 -5.10 8.33 21.38
N GLU A 70 -5.98 8.42 20.37
CA GLU A 70 -6.45 7.29 19.55
C GLU A 70 -5.92 7.33 18.10
N GLY A 71 -5.24 8.41 17.69
CA GLY A 71 -4.77 8.59 16.31
C GLY A 71 -3.36 8.06 16.01
N TRP A 72 -2.80 7.15 16.82
CA TRP A 72 -1.46 6.58 16.56
C TRP A 72 -1.47 5.51 15.47
N VAL A 73 -0.62 5.70 14.46
CA VAL A 73 -0.57 4.79 13.31
C VAL A 73 0.37 3.62 13.57
N VAL A 74 -0.16 2.41 13.52
CA VAL A 74 0.56 1.15 13.69
C VAL A 74 1.09 0.65 12.34
N GLY A 75 2.34 0.15 12.31
CA GLY A 75 2.91 -0.49 11.14
C GLY A 75 3.23 0.48 9.98
N ALA A 76 3.34 1.80 10.24
CA ALA A 76 3.89 2.72 9.26
C ALA A 76 5.38 2.41 9.04
N TYR A 77 5.81 2.34 7.79
CA TYR A 77 7.21 2.14 7.43
C TYR A 77 7.95 3.47 7.52
N VAL A 78 9.05 3.50 8.31
CA VAL A 78 9.84 4.70 8.56
C VAL A 78 11.28 4.45 8.15
N TYR A 79 11.89 5.34 7.38
CA TYR A 79 13.27 5.18 6.96
C TYR A 79 13.99 6.49 6.70
N VAL A 80 15.33 6.42 6.75
CA VAL A 80 16.26 7.45 6.23
C VAL A 80 17.28 6.79 5.31
N ASN A 81 17.61 7.45 4.21
CA ASN A 81 18.77 7.10 3.41
C ASN A 81 19.94 8.00 3.82
N TYR A 82 21.16 7.46 3.79
CA TYR A 82 22.34 8.24 4.13
C TYR A 82 23.58 7.71 3.42
N ASP A 83 24.54 8.61 3.21
CA ASP A 83 25.87 8.32 2.69
C ASP A 83 26.74 7.76 3.82
N SER A 84 27.11 6.47 3.72
CA SER A 84 27.89 5.79 4.76
C SER A 84 29.40 5.99 4.64
N ASP A 85 29.92 6.24 3.44
CA ASP A 85 31.36 6.36 3.19
C ASP A 85 31.87 7.79 2.94
N GLY A 86 30.96 8.77 2.82
CA GLY A 86 31.26 10.19 2.68
C GLY A 86 31.55 10.62 1.24
N ASP A 87 31.11 9.84 0.24
CA ASP A 87 31.31 10.15 -1.17
C ASP A 87 30.25 11.10 -1.76
N GLY A 88 29.21 11.40 -0.99
CA GLY A 88 28.09 12.29 -1.35
C GLY A 88 26.93 11.56 -2.04
N VAL A 89 26.91 10.23 -2.03
CA VAL A 89 25.83 9.39 -2.55
C VAL A 89 25.26 8.54 -1.41
N ASP A 90 23.93 8.55 -1.24
CA ASP A 90 23.29 7.69 -0.25
C ASP A 90 23.41 6.22 -0.67
N ASP A 91 24.08 5.42 0.14
CA ASP A 91 24.36 4.00 -0.09
C ASP A 91 23.90 3.10 1.07
N ALA A 92 23.38 3.70 2.15
CA ALA A 92 22.87 3.01 3.32
C ALA A 92 21.47 3.50 3.72
N ARG A 93 20.76 2.66 4.49
CA ARG A 93 19.43 2.98 5.02
C ARG A 93 19.32 2.50 6.46
N SER A 94 18.70 3.30 7.32
CA SER A 94 18.15 2.87 8.60
C SER A 94 16.63 2.88 8.50
N GLU A 95 15.98 1.83 8.97
CA GLU A 95 14.53 1.65 8.80
C GLU A 95 13.91 0.99 10.03
N ASP A 96 12.63 1.25 10.24
CA ASP A 96 11.80 0.68 11.30
C ASP A 96 10.33 0.67 10.87
N SER A 97 9.46 0.06 11.67
CA SER A 97 8.02 0.15 11.55
C SER A 97 7.44 0.60 12.89
N THR A 98 6.39 1.43 12.84
CA THR A 98 5.77 1.92 14.08
C THR A 98 5.12 0.81 14.88
N ASP A 99 5.28 0.87 16.21
CA ASP A 99 4.67 -0.04 17.18
C ASP A 99 3.19 0.28 17.45
N GLU A 100 2.53 -0.46 18.38
CA GLU A 100 1.14 -0.26 18.81
C GLU A 100 0.85 1.14 19.39
N ALA A 101 1.88 1.91 19.72
CA ALA A 101 1.78 3.29 20.18
C ALA A 101 2.26 4.31 19.14
N GLY A 102 2.37 3.89 17.88
CA GLY A 102 2.84 4.72 16.78
C GLY A 102 4.34 5.09 16.83
N ARG A 103 5.14 4.47 17.72
CA ARG A 103 6.54 4.83 17.94
C ARG A 103 7.46 4.10 16.98
N PHE A 104 8.51 4.81 16.55
CA PHE A 104 9.60 4.26 15.75
C PHE A 104 10.97 4.68 16.28
N ARG A 105 12.01 3.97 15.84
CA ARG A 105 13.39 4.22 16.20
C ARG A 105 14.35 3.85 15.07
N LEU A 106 15.05 4.84 14.55
CA LEU A 106 16.11 4.68 13.56
C LEU A 106 17.47 4.76 14.24
N ASP A 107 18.24 3.69 14.18
CA ASP A 107 19.53 3.53 14.86
C ASP A 107 20.72 3.54 13.89
N GLY A 108 21.91 3.73 14.44
CA GLY A 108 23.17 3.57 13.70
C GLY A 108 23.43 4.67 12.68
N LEU A 109 22.96 5.88 12.95
CA LEU A 109 23.10 7.01 12.05
C LEU A 109 24.40 7.81 12.34
N PRO A 110 25.11 8.29 11.31
CA PRO A 110 26.16 9.27 11.47
C PRO A 110 25.65 10.56 12.13
N THR A 111 26.36 11.09 13.12
CA THR A 111 26.04 12.38 13.75
C THR A 111 26.64 13.57 13.00
N GLY A 112 26.14 14.78 13.26
CA GLY A 112 26.59 16.01 12.62
C GLY A 112 26.07 16.21 11.20
N ARG A 113 24.92 15.59 10.85
CA ARG A 113 24.30 15.64 9.53
C ARG A 113 22.82 15.99 9.60
N ASP A 114 22.31 16.45 8.47
CA ASP A 114 20.88 16.63 8.21
C ASP A 114 20.32 15.37 7.55
N TYR A 115 19.09 15.00 7.91
CA TYR A 115 18.34 13.85 7.40
C TYR A 115 16.94 14.25 6.99
N ILE A 116 16.41 13.55 6.00
CA ILE A 116 14.98 13.53 5.72
C ILE A 116 14.47 12.16 6.18
N VAL A 117 13.61 12.14 7.20
CA VAL A 117 12.93 10.93 7.66
C VAL A 117 11.68 10.78 6.82
N TYR A 118 11.56 9.67 6.10
CA TYR A 118 10.40 9.32 5.30
C TYR A 118 9.50 8.37 6.08
N VAL A 119 8.21 8.62 6.03
CA VAL A 119 7.17 7.76 6.62
C VAL A 119 6.15 7.43 5.55
N VAL A 120 5.78 6.15 5.46
CA VAL A 120 4.80 5.65 4.48
C VAL A 120 3.84 4.67 5.15
N LYS A 121 2.55 4.87 4.96
CA LYS A 121 1.50 3.92 5.35
C LYS A 121 0.44 3.89 4.24
N GLY A 122 0.43 2.81 3.43
CA GLY A 122 -0.39 2.78 2.22
C GLY A 122 -0.04 3.94 1.28
N SER A 123 -1.03 4.74 0.92
CA SER A 123 -0.88 5.98 0.12
C SER A 123 -0.67 7.23 0.99
N PHE A 124 -0.58 7.09 2.32
CA PHE A 124 -0.29 8.19 3.24
C PHE A 124 1.22 8.33 3.44
N GLU A 125 1.71 9.56 3.38
CA GLU A 125 3.15 9.84 3.47
C GLU A 125 3.43 10.99 4.44
N ALA A 126 4.64 11.05 4.99
CA ALA A 126 5.18 12.23 5.68
C ALA A 126 6.70 12.30 5.50
N ASN A 127 7.22 13.53 5.59
CA ASN A 127 8.65 13.78 5.55
C ASN A 127 9.01 14.75 6.67
N PHE A 128 10.06 14.41 7.45
CA PHE A 128 10.53 15.25 8.55
C PHE A 128 11.99 15.62 8.32
N ASP A 129 12.32 16.92 8.33
CA ASP A 129 13.67 17.43 8.29
C ASP A 129 14.29 17.36 9.69
N VAL A 130 15.38 16.60 9.85
CA VAL A 130 16.05 16.38 11.13
C VAL A 130 17.52 16.76 11.04
N THR A 131 17.98 17.63 11.93
CA THR A 131 19.41 17.90 12.13
C THR A 131 19.94 17.10 13.33
N LEU A 132 20.59 15.95 13.07
CA LEU A 132 21.13 15.09 14.11
C LEU A 132 22.55 15.53 14.48
N THR A 133 22.68 16.43 15.43
CA THR A 133 23.99 16.99 15.83
C THR A 133 24.80 16.01 16.68
N THR A 134 24.17 15.35 17.67
CA THR A 134 24.80 14.37 18.57
C THR A 134 23.74 13.43 19.16
N GLY A 135 24.11 12.17 19.36
CA GLY A 135 23.29 11.20 20.13
C GLY A 135 21.88 10.98 19.54
N THR A 136 20.85 11.31 20.30
CA THR A 136 19.44 11.07 19.94
C THR A 136 18.76 12.37 19.59
N TYR A 137 17.96 12.36 18.51
CA TYR A 137 16.98 13.37 18.17
C TYR A 137 15.58 12.76 18.29
N GLU A 138 14.67 13.46 18.94
CA GLU A 138 13.25 13.07 19.02
C GLU A 138 12.42 14.06 18.21
N ILE A 139 11.68 13.54 17.21
CA ILE A 139 10.74 14.34 16.43
C ILE A 139 9.61 14.79 17.37
N PRO A 140 9.25 16.08 17.38
CA PRO A 140 8.18 16.59 18.23
C PRO A 140 6.84 15.89 17.94
N GLU A 141 6.05 15.59 18.98
CA GLU A 141 4.76 14.91 18.82
C GLU A 141 3.72 15.75 18.05
N ASP A 142 3.89 17.05 17.95
CA ASP A 142 3.07 17.95 17.14
C ASP A 142 3.44 17.98 15.65
N GLU A 143 4.48 17.23 15.26
CA GLU A 143 4.94 17.04 13.87
C GLU A 143 4.72 15.60 13.39
N CYS A 144 3.82 14.82 14.01
CA CYS A 144 3.64 13.39 13.74
C CYS A 144 2.77 13.05 12.54
N SER A 145 2.03 14.02 11.97
CA SER A 145 0.89 13.79 11.08
C SER A 145 1.32 13.32 9.68
N LEU A 146 0.65 12.29 9.19
CA LEU A 146 0.70 11.88 7.79
C LEU A 146 -0.04 12.89 6.90
N GLU A 147 0.45 13.08 5.68
CA GLU A 147 -0.25 13.81 4.62
C GLU A 147 -1.31 12.90 3.99
N PRO A 148 -2.58 13.34 3.87
CA PRO A 148 -3.63 12.54 3.31
C PRO A 148 -3.50 12.43 1.78
N PRO A 149 -3.80 11.24 1.20
CA PRO A 149 -3.91 11.06 -0.24
C PRO A 149 -5.15 11.75 -0.82
N ASN A 150 -5.22 11.82 -2.17
CA ASN A 150 -6.43 12.24 -2.87
C ASN A 150 -7.41 11.08 -2.96
N ILE A 151 -8.59 11.21 -2.35
CA ILE A 151 -9.58 10.15 -2.23
C ILE A 151 -10.80 10.44 -3.11
N ALA A 152 -11.21 9.43 -3.89
CA ALA A 152 -12.51 9.38 -4.54
C ALA A 152 -13.40 8.33 -3.86
N VAL A 153 -14.67 8.66 -3.64
CA VAL A 153 -15.68 7.72 -3.14
C VAL A 153 -16.82 7.61 -4.15
N ILE A 154 -17.12 6.39 -4.60
CA ILE A 154 -18.32 6.11 -5.38
C ILE A 154 -19.39 5.61 -4.42
N SER A 155 -20.40 6.45 -4.15
CA SER A 155 -21.44 6.12 -3.16
C SER A 155 -22.29 4.94 -3.59
N GLY A 156 -22.70 4.12 -2.64
CA GLY A 156 -23.66 3.03 -2.80
C GLY A 156 -24.97 3.29 -2.08
N ASP A 157 -25.91 2.34 -2.21
CA ASP A 157 -27.20 2.42 -1.51
C ASP A 157 -27.11 1.87 -0.06
N TYR A 158 -26.02 1.15 0.29
CA TYR A 158 -25.93 0.37 1.53
C TYR A 158 -24.64 0.59 2.33
N ASP A 159 -23.59 1.16 1.76
CA ASP A 159 -22.33 1.43 2.43
C ASP A 159 -22.11 2.94 2.58
N HIS A 160 -21.59 3.34 3.74
CA HIS A 160 -21.28 4.71 4.11
C HIS A 160 -19.84 4.81 4.64
N ILE A 161 -18.87 4.27 3.88
CA ILE A 161 -17.44 4.37 4.25
C ILE A 161 -16.99 5.82 4.38
N GLU A 162 -17.65 6.74 3.68
CA GLU A 162 -17.42 8.17 3.77
C GLU A 162 -17.61 8.74 5.17
N ASP A 163 -18.44 8.14 6.01
CA ASP A 163 -18.60 8.58 7.40
C ASP A 163 -17.33 8.30 8.21
N ILE A 164 -16.69 7.14 8.00
CA ILE A 164 -15.40 6.83 8.65
C ILE A 164 -14.30 7.76 8.13
N ILE A 165 -14.28 8.01 6.82
CA ILE A 165 -13.33 8.96 6.20
C ILE A 165 -13.51 10.36 6.80
N ASP A 166 -14.76 10.81 7.02
CA ASP A 166 -15.08 12.08 7.66
C ASP A 166 -14.67 12.10 9.15
N GLU A 167 -14.87 11.00 9.89
CA GLU A 167 -14.45 10.85 11.30
C GLU A 167 -12.92 10.89 11.44
N MET A 168 -12.18 10.35 10.47
CA MET A 168 -10.73 10.48 10.37
C MET A 168 -10.25 11.87 9.94
N GLY A 169 -11.15 12.81 9.63
CA GLY A 169 -10.81 14.17 9.18
C GLY A 169 -10.26 14.26 7.76
N LEU A 170 -10.45 13.21 6.95
CA LEU A 170 -9.96 13.13 5.57
C LEU A 170 -10.93 13.79 4.59
N GLY A 171 -10.38 14.43 3.54
CA GLY A 171 -11.16 14.97 2.44
C GLY A 171 -11.33 13.95 1.31
N TYR A 172 -12.49 13.98 0.64
CA TYR A 172 -12.73 13.13 -0.53
C TYR A 172 -13.61 13.82 -1.58
N THR A 173 -13.59 13.29 -2.80
CA THR A 173 -14.53 13.66 -3.87
C THR A 173 -15.57 12.55 -4.03
N LEU A 174 -16.86 12.92 -3.88
CA LEU A 174 -17.98 11.98 -3.97
C LEU A 174 -18.54 11.92 -5.39
N TYR A 175 -18.63 10.70 -5.95
CA TYR A 175 -19.33 10.40 -7.20
C TYR A 175 -20.58 9.57 -6.92
N ALA A 176 -21.73 10.00 -7.44
CA ALA A 176 -22.97 9.26 -7.24
C ALA A 176 -22.96 7.93 -7.99
N GLY A 177 -23.08 6.81 -7.24
CA GLY A 177 -23.11 5.44 -7.75
C GLY A 177 -24.44 4.73 -7.57
N THR A 178 -25.42 5.31 -6.85
CA THR A 178 -26.72 4.75 -6.53
C THR A 178 -27.60 4.51 -7.78
N TRP A 179 -28.72 3.83 -7.61
CA TRP A 179 -29.64 3.51 -8.71
C TRP A 179 -30.06 4.75 -9.52
N GLY A 180 -29.82 4.69 -10.83
CA GLY A 180 -30.14 5.75 -11.79
C GLY A 180 -29.04 6.82 -11.94
N ALA A 181 -28.00 6.81 -11.13
CA ALA A 181 -26.84 7.65 -11.31
C ALA A 181 -25.99 7.20 -12.52
N THR A 182 -25.35 8.14 -13.19
CA THR A 182 -24.43 7.89 -14.31
C THR A 182 -23.05 8.49 -14.08
N GLU A 183 -22.90 9.35 -13.07
CA GLU A 183 -21.71 10.11 -12.77
C GLU A 183 -20.50 9.22 -12.54
N PHE A 184 -20.65 8.15 -11.74
CA PHE A 184 -19.57 7.20 -11.51
C PHE A 184 -19.07 6.51 -12.79
N ARG A 185 -19.97 6.26 -13.77
CA ARG A 185 -19.58 5.65 -15.04
C ARG A 185 -18.77 6.62 -15.90
N ASP A 186 -19.19 7.88 -15.94
CA ASP A 186 -18.47 8.91 -16.68
C ASP A 186 -17.07 9.08 -16.09
N PHE A 187 -16.93 9.07 -14.76
CA PHE A 187 -15.67 9.10 -14.02
C PHE A 187 -14.79 7.87 -14.34
N LEU A 188 -15.32 6.65 -14.21
CA LEU A 188 -14.55 5.42 -14.45
C LEU A 188 -14.19 5.17 -15.93
N GLN A 189 -14.85 5.85 -16.87
CA GLN A 189 -14.50 5.84 -18.30
C GLN A 189 -13.40 6.86 -18.65
N ASP A 190 -13.07 7.78 -17.75
CA ASP A 190 -12.01 8.76 -17.94
C ASP A 190 -10.77 8.43 -17.10
N PRO A 191 -9.76 7.74 -17.68
CA PRO A 191 -8.55 7.39 -16.95
C PRO A 191 -7.74 8.61 -16.51
N THR A 192 -7.95 9.78 -17.13
CA THR A 192 -7.28 11.03 -16.73
C THR A 192 -7.89 11.56 -15.44
N ALA A 193 -9.22 11.52 -15.33
CA ALA A 193 -9.92 11.89 -14.10
C ALA A 193 -9.58 10.93 -12.95
N MET A 194 -9.51 9.62 -13.22
CA MET A 194 -9.11 8.63 -12.21
C MET A 194 -7.68 8.88 -11.70
N ALA A 195 -6.75 9.26 -12.58
CA ALA A 195 -5.36 9.51 -12.23
C ALA A 195 -5.12 10.76 -11.35
N GLU A 196 -6.17 11.55 -11.05
CA GLU A 196 -6.10 12.65 -10.09
C GLU A 196 -6.21 12.16 -8.62
N PHE A 197 -6.51 10.86 -8.43
CA PHE A 197 -6.71 10.24 -7.12
C PHE A 197 -5.65 9.18 -6.85
N ASP A 198 -5.38 8.97 -5.56
CA ASP A 198 -4.50 7.91 -5.07
C ASP A 198 -5.33 6.69 -4.64
N ILE A 199 -6.55 6.93 -4.13
CA ILE A 199 -7.46 5.88 -3.65
C ILE A 199 -8.86 6.07 -4.23
N ILE A 200 -9.50 4.99 -4.67
CA ILE A 200 -10.92 4.97 -5.10
C ILE A 200 -11.69 3.94 -4.28
N PHE A 201 -12.74 4.39 -3.59
CA PHE A 201 -13.67 3.55 -2.83
C PHE A 201 -14.90 3.21 -3.67
N PHE A 202 -15.26 1.91 -3.69
CA PHE A 202 -16.44 1.36 -4.35
C PHE A 202 -17.39 0.81 -3.30
N ASN A 203 -18.40 1.59 -2.93
CA ASN A 203 -19.34 1.24 -1.86
C ASN A 203 -20.35 0.17 -2.26
N CYS A 204 -20.76 -0.65 -1.31
CA CYS A 204 -21.85 -1.61 -1.48
C CYS A 204 -23.13 -0.93 -1.97
N GLY A 205 -23.77 -1.52 -3.00
CA GLY A 205 -25.01 -0.98 -3.58
C GLY A 205 -24.81 -0.01 -4.75
N ILE A 206 -23.59 0.09 -5.30
CA ILE A 206 -23.37 0.77 -6.58
C ILE A 206 -24.22 0.10 -7.66
N SER A 207 -24.89 0.90 -8.48
CA SER A 207 -25.72 0.40 -9.57
C SER A 207 -24.96 -0.51 -10.53
N SER A 208 -25.47 -1.73 -10.76
CA SER A 208 -24.88 -2.66 -11.74
C SER A 208 -25.04 -2.21 -13.20
N SER A 209 -25.55 -1.00 -13.43
CA SER A 209 -25.81 -0.48 -14.79
C SER A 209 -24.54 -0.36 -15.66
N TRP A 210 -23.33 -0.32 -15.05
CA TRP A 210 -22.06 -0.34 -15.77
C TRP A 210 -21.81 -1.67 -16.50
N MET A 211 -22.43 -2.78 -16.07
CA MET A 211 -22.38 -4.10 -16.70
C MET A 211 -23.43 -4.30 -17.80
N SER A 212 -24.25 -3.29 -18.10
CA SER A 212 -25.32 -3.41 -19.10
C SER A 212 -24.85 -3.36 -20.55
N SER A 213 -23.59 -2.96 -20.78
CA SER A 213 -22.93 -2.86 -22.07
C SER A 213 -21.54 -3.50 -21.99
N GLU A 214 -21.28 -4.55 -22.76
CA GLU A 214 -19.95 -5.22 -22.84
C GLU A 214 -18.82 -4.24 -23.14
N VAL A 215 -19.10 -3.18 -23.90
CA VAL A 215 -18.09 -2.16 -24.28
C VAL A 215 -17.76 -1.28 -23.06
N GLU A 216 -18.77 -0.78 -22.35
CA GLU A 216 -18.55 0.06 -21.15
C GLU A 216 -17.89 -0.75 -20.06
N GLU A 217 -18.35 -1.96 -19.81
CA GLU A 217 -17.78 -2.89 -18.85
C GLU A 217 -16.29 -3.14 -19.13
N HIS A 218 -15.92 -3.43 -20.38
CA HIS A 218 -14.53 -3.62 -20.74
C HIS A 218 -13.68 -2.36 -20.52
N VAL A 219 -14.18 -1.19 -20.94
CA VAL A 219 -13.46 0.08 -20.77
C VAL A 219 -13.25 0.40 -19.30
N ILE A 220 -14.28 0.28 -18.46
CA ILE A 220 -14.20 0.54 -17.01
C ILE A 220 -13.23 -0.44 -16.35
N GLY A 221 -13.33 -1.74 -16.64
CA GLY A 221 -12.43 -2.75 -16.08
C GLY A 221 -10.96 -2.52 -16.45
N GLU A 222 -10.67 -2.17 -17.71
CA GLU A 222 -9.31 -1.85 -18.14
C GLU A 222 -8.78 -0.54 -17.50
N ASN A 223 -9.63 0.47 -17.29
CA ASN A 223 -9.25 1.70 -16.62
C ASN A 223 -8.94 1.46 -15.13
N ILE A 224 -9.77 0.69 -14.42
CA ILE A 224 -9.51 0.30 -13.03
C ILE A 224 -8.21 -0.52 -12.95
N ARG A 225 -8.02 -1.48 -13.83
CA ARG A 225 -6.79 -2.28 -13.90
C ARG A 225 -5.57 -1.40 -14.13
N SER A 226 -5.65 -0.44 -15.06
CA SER A 226 -4.58 0.50 -15.35
C SER A 226 -4.28 1.40 -14.16
N PHE A 227 -5.32 1.90 -13.47
CA PHE A 227 -5.18 2.72 -12.27
C PHE A 227 -4.40 1.96 -11.18
N VAL A 228 -4.79 0.72 -10.87
CA VAL A 228 -4.10 -0.09 -9.86
C VAL A 228 -2.69 -0.50 -10.33
N THR A 229 -2.49 -0.80 -11.61
CA THR A 229 -1.15 -1.13 -12.16
C THR A 229 -0.16 0.04 -12.01
N ASN A 230 -0.65 1.27 -12.05
CA ASN A 230 0.16 2.49 -11.95
C ASN A 230 0.25 3.04 -10.52
N GLY A 231 -0.01 2.24 -9.50
CA GLY A 231 0.18 2.60 -8.09
C GLY A 231 -1.08 3.04 -7.35
N GLY A 232 -2.20 3.28 -8.03
CA GLY A 232 -3.46 3.65 -7.37
C GLY A 232 -4.05 2.49 -6.57
N SER A 233 -4.74 2.79 -5.48
CA SER A 233 -5.36 1.79 -4.60
C SER A 233 -6.88 1.79 -4.71
N ILE A 234 -7.51 0.64 -4.53
CA ILE A 234 -8.97 0.52 -4.50
C ILE A 234 -9.46 -0.22 -3.26
N TYR A 235 -10.57 0.26 -2.71
CA TYR A 235 -11.39 -0.47 -1.76
C TYR A 235 -12.72 -0.85 -2.39
N VAL A 236 -13.18 -2.06 -2.15
CA VAL A 236 -14.44 -2.57 -2.72
C VAL A 236 -15.20 -3.31 -1.64
N SER A 237 -16.45 -2.98 -1.38
CA SER A 237 -17.27 -3.63 -0.35
C SER A 237 -18.45 -4.41 -0.94
N ASP A 238 -18.67 -5.62 -0.43
CA ASP A 238 -19.81 -6.50 -0.59
C ASP A 238 -20.35 -6.53 -2.04
N TRP A 239 -21.56 -6.02 -2.31
CA TRP A 239 -22.21 -6.08 -3.63
C TRP A 239 -21.50 -5.25 -4.73
N ALA A 240 -20.47 -4.48 -4.40
CA ALA A 240 -19.57 -3.90 -5.40
C ALA A 240 -18.53 -4.92 -5.94
N TYR A 241 -18.54 -6.19 -5.47
CA TYR A 241 -17.60 -7.25 -5.82
C TYR A 241 -17.32 -7.38 -7.32
N SER A 242 -18.29 -7.08 -8.17
CA SER A 242 -18.16 -7.16 -9.62
C SER A 242 -17.05 -6.28 -10.18
N PHE A 243 -16.65 -5.21 -9.48
CA PHE A 243 -15.49 -4.39 -9.87
C PHE A 243 -14.17 -5.13 -9.67
N VAL A 244 -14.07 -6.02 -8.66
CA VAL A 244 -12.92 -6.91 -8.45
C VAL A 244 -12.99 -8.09 -9.41
N GLU A 245 -14.12 -8.81 -9.44
CA GLU A 245 -14.34 -10.03 -10.23
C GLU A 245 -14.04 -9.79 -11.73
N ARG A 246 -14.58 -8.69 -12.28
CA ARG A 246 -14.40 -8.35 -13.69
C ARG A 246 -13.03 -7.81 -14.04
N THR A 247 -12.41 -7.10 -13.10
CA THR A 247 -11.12 -6.47 -13.32
C THR A 247 -9.96 -7.43 -13.04
N PHE A 248 -10.06 -8.24 -12.00
CA PHE A 248 -9.02 -9.14 -11.50
C PHE A 248 -9.52 -10.58 -11.29
N PRO A 249 -10.12 -11.24 -12.30
CA PRO A 249 -10.84 -12.51 -12.14
C PRO A 249 -9.99 -13.69 -11.66
N ALA A 250 -8.66 -13.53 -11.60
CA ALA A 250 -7.74 -14.56 -11.10
C ALA A 250 -7.31 -14.32 -9.64
N LYS A 251 -7.86 -13.31 -8.95
CA LYS A 251 -7.44 -12.94 -7.60
C LYS A 251 -8.36 -13.44 -6.51
N ILE A 252 -9.65 -13.18 -6.63
CA ILE A 252 -10.68 -13.61 -5.68
C ILE A 252 -11.72 -14.39 -6.46
N ASP A 253 -12.08 -15.57 -5.99
CA ASP A 253 -13.16 -16.41 -6.50
C ASP A 253 -14.40 -16.18 -5.62
N PHE A 254 -15.48 -15.73 -6.24
CA PHE A 254 -16.73 -15.47 -5.53
C PHE A 254 -17.69 -16.66 -5.70
N TYR A 255 -18.20 -17.17 -4.60
CA TYR A 255 -18.93 -18.41 -4.56
C TYR A 255 -20.16 -18.39 -5.45
N GLY A 256 -20.20 -19.28 -6.46
CA GLY A 256 -21.36 -19.62 -7.27
C GLY A 256 -21.69 -18.68 -8.43
N ASP A 257 -20.85 -17.69 -8.75
CA ASP A 257 -21.12 -16.75 -9.86
C ASP A 257 -20.58 -17.20 -11.23
N ASP A 258 -19.78 -18.26 -11.31
CA ASP A 258 -19.29 -18.89 -12.53
C ASP A 258 -20.38 -19.24 -13.55
N ALA A 259 -21.55 -19.65 -13.05
CA ALA A 259 -22.64 -20.10 -13.90
C ALA A 259 -23.52 -18.94 -14.41
N ILE A 260 -23.72 -17.92 -13.60
CA ILE A 260 -24.50 -16.72 -13.92
C ILE A 260 -23.83 -15.54 -13.24
N MET A 261 -23.07 -14.81 -14.01
CA MET A 261 -22.38 -13.62 -13.54
C MET A 261 -23.35 -12.59 -12.93
N GLY A 262 -23.01 -12.04 -11.77
CA GLY A 262 -23.88 -11.15 -11.01
C GLY A 262 -24.94 -11.89 -10.16
N SER A 263 -24.78 -13.19 -9.97
CA SER A 263 -25.64 -14.02 -9.11
C SER A 263 -24.80 -14.85 -8.15
N PRO A 264 -23.98 -14.23 -7.29
CA PRO A 264 -23.16 -14.95 -6.33
C PRO A 264 -24.05 -15.66 -5.29
N MET A 265 -23.51 -16.68 -4.66
CA MET A 265 -24.08 -17.23 -3.44
C MET A 265 -23.89 -16.24 -2.30
N VAL A 266 -24.82 -16.23 -1.37
CA VAL A 266 -24.91 -15.20 -0.33
C VAL A 266 -24.80 -15.78 1.06
N GLY A 267 -24.13 -15.04 1.93
CA GLY A 267 -24.06 -15.30 3.35
C GLY A 267 -25.33 -14.85 4.08
N ARG A 268 -25.52 -15.39 5.27
CA ARG A 268 -26.67 -15.09 6.13
C ARG A 268 -26.39 -13.90 7.04
N GLU A 269 -27.38 -13.03 7.24
CA GLU A 269 -27.36 -11.95 8.21
C GLU A 269 -27.04 -12.42 9.63
N GLY A 270 -26.36 -11.59 10.40
CA GLY A 270 -26.09 -11.81 11.82
C GLY A 270 -24.65 -11.55 12.22
N MET A 271 -24.40 -11.66 13.52
CA MET A 271 -23.08 -11.49 14.11
C MET A 271 -22.20 -12.70 13.81
N VAL A 272 -21.02 -12.47 13.30
CA VAL A 272 -20.01 -13.48 12.99
C VAL A 272 -18.71 -13.14 13.73
N SER A 273 -18.20 -14.10 14.52
CA SER A 273 -16.86 -13.94 15.12
C SER A 273 -15.81 -14.37 14.11
N ALA A 274 -15.05 -13.41 13.62
CA ALA A 274 -13.98 -13.60 12.68
C ALA A 274 -12.62 -13.81 13.38
N ARG A 275 -11.74 -14.53 12.72
CA ARG A 275 -10.31 -14.61 13.07
C ARG A 275 -9.57 -13.55 12.25
N VAL A 276 -8.84 -12.66 12.91
CA VAL A 276 -7.99 -11.68 12.27
C VAL A 276 -6.67 -12.35 11.91
N ILE A 277 -6.30 -12.30 10.63
CA ILE A 277 -5.09 -12.94 10.07
C ILE A 277 -3.95 -11.93 9.98
N ASP A 278 -4.26 -10.70 9.56
CA ASP A 278 -3.27 -9.64 9.41
C ASP A 278 -2.74 -9.18 10.78
N VAL A 279 -1.41 -9.17 10.93
CA VAL A 279 -0.77 -8.87 12.23
C VAL A 279 -0.84 -7.39 12.60
N THR A 280 -0.87 -6.48 11.63
CA THR A 280 -1.03 -5.06 11.88
C THR A 280 -2.44 -4.79 12.39
N MET A 281 -3.44 -5.38 11.74
CA MET A 281 -4.84 -5.28 12.16
C MET A 281 -5.06 -5.90 13.55
N GLN A 282 -4.38 -7.02 13.89
CA GLN A 282 -4.40 -7.57 15.25
C GLN A 282 -3.84 -6.58 16.28
N ALA A 283 -2.80 -5.83 15.92
CA ALA A 283 -2.21 -4.83 16.81
C ALA A 283 -3.14 -3.61 16.99
N VAL A 284 -3.82 -3.17 15.92
CA VAL A 284 -4.81 -2.06 15.97
C VAL A 284 -5.98 -2.40 16.90
N ILE A 285 -6.64 -3.54 16.66
CA ILE A 285 -7.80 -3.95 17.49
C ILE A 285 -7.42 -4.56 18.84
N GLY A 286 -6.12 -4.83 19.09
CA GLY A 286 -5.64 -5.45 20.32
C GLY A 286 -6.09 -6.90 20.53
N ALA A 287 -6.55 -7.60 19.48
CA ALA A 287 -7.10 -8.95 19.53
C ALA A 287 -6.84 -9.77 18.27
N VAL A 288 -6.90 -11.11 18.40
CA VAL A 288 -6.80 -12.06 17.27
C VAL A 288 -8.17 -12.44 16.71
N GLY A 289 -9.24 -11.87 17.21
CA GLY A 289 -10.62 -12.09 16.78
C GLY A 289 -11.39 -10.79 16.83
N ALA A 290 -12.38 -10.66 15.94
CA ALA A 290 -13.25 -9.50 15.79
C ALA A 290 -14.70 -9.94 15.60
N ASP A 291 -15.65 -9.15 16.09
CA ASP A 291 -17.08 -9.38 15.88
C ASP A 291 -17.57 -8.53 14.69
N ILE A 292 -17.91 -9.21 13.60
CA ILE A 292 -18.43 -8.61 12.38
C ILE A 292 -19.93 -8.79 12.31
N ASN A 293 -20.66 -7.70 12.16
CA ASN A 293 -22.11 -7.71 11.98
C ASN A 293 -22.49 -7.59 10.51
N PHE A 294 -23.07 -8.65 9.95
CA PHE A 294 -23.70 -8.63 8.63
C PHE A 294 -25.18 -8.30 8.81
N ASP A 295 -25.53 -7.07 8.57
CA ASP A 295 -26.90 -6.57 8.78
C ASP A 295 -27.80 -6.69 7.54
N LEU A 296 -27.23 -6.83 6.35
CA LEU A 296 -27.97 -7.19 5.15
C LEU A 296 -28.34 -8.67 5.15
N PRO A 297 -29.58 -9.01 4.75
CA PRO A 297 -30.03 -10.39 4.70
C PRO A 297 -29.29 -11.26 3.68
N MET A 298 -28.52 -10.62 2.81
CA MET A 298 -27.72 -11.26 1.75
C MET A 298 -26.46 -10.42 1.51
N TRP A 299 -25.30 -11.02 1.65
CA TRP A 299 -23.99 -10.44 1.36
C TRP A 299 -23.15 -11.41 0.53
N VAL A 300 -22.20 -10.90 -0.26
CA VAL A 300 -21.45 -11.71 -1.24
C VAL A 300 -20.33 -12.50 -0.56
N VAL A 301 -20.28 -13.81 -0.85
CA VAL A 301 -19.33 -14.74 -0.25
C VAL A 301 -18.13 -14.96 -1.16
N MET A 302 -16.92 -14.79 -0.64
CA MET A 302 -15.68 -15.29 -1.27
C MET A 302 -15.62 -16.82 -1.10
N GLU A 303 -15.28 -17.57 -2.15
CA GLU A 303 -15.05 -19.01 -2.07
C GLU A 303 -13.57 -19.31 -1.76
N ASP A 304 -12.67 -18.69 -2.52
CA ASP A 304 -11.23 -18.88 -2.42
C ASP A 304 -10.49 -17.62 -2.86
N VAL A 305 -9.21 -17.56 -2.58
CA VAL A 305 -8.33 -16.48 -3.02
C VAL A 305 -7.05 -17.05 -3.63
N ALA A 306 -6.48 -16.35 -4.59
CA ALA A 306 -5.22 -16.76 -5.21
C ALA A 306 -4.05 -16.78 -4.21
N PRO A 307 -2.98 -17.55 -4.44
CA PRO A 307 -1.85 -17.67 -3.52
C PRO A 307 -1.09 -16.36 -3.23
N ASP A 308 -1.25 -15.36 -4.07
CA ASP A 308 -0.67 -14.01 -3.94
C ASP A 308 -1.66 -12.99 -3.39
N VAL A 309 -2.83 -13.43 -2.91
CA VAL A 309 -3.81 -12.65 -2.17
C VAL A 309 -3.69 -12.99 -0.69
N SER A 310 -3.68 -11.98 0.16
CA SER A 310 -3.60 -12.14 1.61
C SER A 310 -4.99 -12.01 2.24
N PRO A 311 -5.55 -13.08 2.82
CA PRO A 311 -6.71 -12.94 3.68
C PRO A 311 -6.38 -12.02 4.86
N LEU A 312 -7.24 -11.05 5.15
CA LEU A 312 -7.12 -10.17 6.31
C LEU A 312 -7.93 -10.72 7.50
N LEU A 313 -9.15 -11.20 7.19
CA LEU A 313 -10.06 -11.84 8.14
C LEU A 313 -10.64 -13.11 7.52
N GLU A 314 -10.84 -14.14 8.37
CA GLU A 314 -11.52 -15.38 8.01
C GLU A 314 -12.57 -15.73 9.06
N ALA A 315 -13.65 -16.38 8.64
CA ALA A 315 -14.73 -16.75 9.54
C ALA A 315 -15.39 -18.09 9.16
N THR A 316 -16.11 -18.66 10.13
CA THR A 316 -17.11 -19.71 9.84
C THR A 316 -18.44 -19.02 9.60
N ILE A 317 -18.99 -19.20 8.41
CA ILE A 317 -20.19 -18.51 7.94
C ILE A 317 -21.30 -19.50 7.51
N GLU A 318 -22.54 -19.04 7.47
CA GLU A 318 -23.65 -19.76 6.87
C GLU A 318 -23.93 -19.22 5.46
N VAL A 319 -23.83 -20.09 4.45
CA VAL A 319 -24.02 -19.75 3.03
C VAL A 319 -25.30 -20.36 2.52
N SER A 320 -26.10 -19.59 1.77
CA SER A 320 -27.33 -20.06 1.14
C SER A 320 -27.04 -21.12 0.09
N ASP A 321 -27.90 -22.15 0.04
CA ASP A 321 -27.89 -23.09 -1.06
C ASP A 321 -28.95 -22.71 -2.13
N LEU A 322 -28.88 -23.35 -3.30
CA LEU A 322 -29.80 -23.13 -4.41
C LEU A 322 -31.26 -23.53 -4.07
N TYR A 323 -31.52 -24.18 -2.93
CA TYR A 323 -32.83 -24.71 -2.51
C TYR A 323 -33.42 -23.95 -1.34
N GLY A 324 -32.76 -22.85 -0.91
CA GLY A 324 -33.21 -22.00 0.19
C GLY A 324 -32.82 -22.52 1.58
N GLY A 325 -31.90 -23.49 1.67
CA GLY A 325 -31.22 -23.89 2.89
C GLY A 325 -29.95 -23.09 3.13
N PHE A 326 -29.30 -23.33 4.27
CA PHE A 326 -27.98 -22.80 4.59
C PHE A 326 -27.03 -23.95 4.95
N SER A 327 -25.80 -23.84 4.53
CA SER A 327 -24.72 -24.73 4.93
C SER A 327 -23.60 -23.94 5.58
N SER A 328 -23.00 -24.51 6.64
CA SER A 328 -21.87 -23.88 7.32
C SER A 328 -20.58 -24.13 6.54
N MET A 329 -19.83 -23.09 6.28
CA MET A 329 -18.51 -23.13 5.66
C MET A 329 -17.51 -22.50 6.63
N ALA A 330 -16.36 -23.17 6.83
CA ALA A 330 -15.33 -22.76 7.77
C ALA A 330 -14.13 -22.15 7.04
N ASP A 331 -13.41 -21.26 7.75
CA ASP A 331 -12.18 -20.62 7.26
C ASP A 331 -12.37 -19.88 5.92
N ILE A 332 -13.52 -19.24 5.75
CA ILE A 332 -13.85 -18.45 4.56
C ILE A 332 -13.29 -17.04 4.74
N PRO A 333 -12.54 -16.51 3.76
CA PRO A 333 -12.12 -15.11 3.75
C PRO A 333 -13.34 -14.18 3.73
N ILE A 334 -13.36 -13.18 4.61
CA ILE A 334 -14.38 -12.12 4.63
C ILE A 334 -13.78 -10.72 4.41
N ALA A 335 -12.44 -10.64 4.40
CA ALA A 335 -11.65 -9.51 3.93
C ALA A 335 -10.35 -10.03 3.33
N ALA A 336 -9.95 -9.47 2.19
CA ALA A 336 -8.75 -9.90 1.48
C ALA A 336 -8.05 -8.71 0.79
N ARG A 337 -6.72 -8.80 0.67
CA ARG A 337 -5.86 -7.79 0.08
C ARG A 337 -4.90 -8.40 -0.94
N PHE A 338 -4.66 -7.70 -2.05
CA PHE A 338 -3.59 -8.01 -2.99
C PHE A 338 -2.99 -6.74 -3.57
N ASP A 339 -1.70 -6.81 -3.89
CA ASP A 339 -1.01 -5.79 -4.66
C ASP A 339 -0.98 -6.20 -6.14
N PHE A 340 -1.05 -5.24 -7.06
CA PHE A 340 -1.12 -5.50 -8.49
C PHE A 340 -0.28 -4.49 -9.28
N GLY A 341 0.60 -5.01 -10.16
CA GLY A 341 1.55 -4.20 -10.91
C GLY A 341 2.92 -4.10 -10.22
N GLU A 342 3.90 -3.55 -10.95
CA GLU A 342 5.28 -3.40 -10.46
C GLU A 342 5.42 -2.20 -9.50
N GLU A 343 4.52 -1.23 -9.57
CA GLU A 343 4.50 -0.01 -8.75
C GLU A 343 3.68 -0.16 -7.45
N GLY A 344 3.15 -1.37 -7.20
CA GLY A 344 2.58 -1.74 -5.91
C GLY A 344 1.19 -1.20 -5.62
N GLY A 345 0.38 -0.91 -6.64
CA GLY A 345 -1.04 -0.56 -6.46
C GLY A 345 -1.81 -1.67 -5.75
N ARG A 346 -2.71 -1.28 -4.86
CA ARG A 346 -3.39 -2.18 -3.91
C ARG A 346 -4.89 -2.28 -4.15
N ALA A 347 -5.42 -3.48 -3.94
CA ALA A 347 -6.86 -3.71 -3.90
C ALA A 347 -7.23 -4.42 -2.61
N ILE A 348 -8.26 -3.92 -1.92
CA ILE A 348 -8.84 -4.56 -0.74
C ILE A 348 -10.33 -4.78 -1.01
N TYR A 349 -10.79 -6.01 -0.72
CA TYR A 349 -12.21 -6.36 -0.73
C TYR A 349 -12.66 -6.80 0.66
N THR A 350 -13.85 -6.33 1.08
CA THR A 350 -14.54 -6.80 2.28
C THR A 350 -15.94 -7.29 1.95
N ALA A 351 -16.36 -8.40 2.55
CA ALA A 351 -17.73 -8.90 2.44
C ALA A 351 -18.71 -8.13 3.38
N PHE A 352 -18.21 -7.23 4.20
CA PHE A 352 -18.95 -6.34 5.12
C PHE A 352 -18.62 -4.88 4.79
N HIS A 353 -19.40 -3.96 5.35
CA HIS A 353 -19.30 -2.53 5.07
C HIS A 353 -19.76 -1.68 6.27
N ASN A 354 -19.65 -0.37 6.17
CA ASN A 354 -20.12 0.55 7.19
C ASN A 354 -21.63 0.85 7.00
N GLU A 355 -22.46 0.41 7.93
CA GLU A 355 -23.90 0.73 8.00
C GLU A 355 -24.27 1.45 9.31
N HIS A 356 -23.64 2.57 9.62
CA HIS A 356 -23.96 3.41 10.77
C HIS A 356 -24.19 2.62 12.07
N ALA A 357 -25.46 2.51 12.53
CA ALA A 357 -25.80 1.92 13.80
C ALA A 357 -25.61 0.40 13.90
N ALA A 358 -25.34 -0.28 12.78
CA ALA A 358 -25.11 -1.71 12.74
C ALA A 358 -23.61 -2.07 12.80
N THR A 359 -22.74 -1.09 12.52
CA THR A 359 -21.28 -1.25 12.57
C THR A 359 -20.81 -1.45 14.02
N THR A 360 -20.00 -2.49 14.26
CA THR A 360 -19.38 -2.74 15.57
C THR A 360 -18.14 -1.87 15.74
N LEU A 361 -17.63 -1.74 16.98
CA LEU A 361 -16.36 -1.05 17.21
C LEU A 361 -15.21 -1.76 16.47
N ASP A 362 -15.15 -3.10 16.53
CA ASP A 362 -14.14 -3.86 15.81
C ASP A 362 -14.19 -3.60 14.30
N MET A 363 -15.40 -3.44 13.71
CA MET A 363 -15.55 -3.10 12.28
C MET A 363 -15.05 -1.69 11.99
N THR A 364 -15.30 -0.72 12.86
CA THR A 364 -14.79 0.65 12.70
C THR A 364 -13.26 0.63 12.70
N ASP A 365 -12.63 0.06 13.71
CA ASP A 365 -11.17 -0.04 13.83
C ASP A 365 -10.54 -0.75 12.61
N ILE A 366 -11.19 -1.83 12.12
CA ILE A 366 -10.76 -2.56 10.92
C ILE A 366 -10.87 -1.71 9.67
N LEU A 367 -11.96 -0.96 9.48
CA LEU A 367 -12.17 -0.13 8.31
C LEU A 367 -11.23 1.08 8.30
N GLU A 368 -10.95 1.68 9.46
CA GLU A 368 -9.92 2.72 9.61
C GLU A 368 -8.53 2.20 9.22
N GLU A 369 -8.13 1.00 9.73
CA GLU A 369 -6.86 0.38 9.32
C GLU A 369 -6.83 0.05 7.82
N ILE A 370 -7.94 -0.40 7.24
CA ILE A 370 -8.06 -0.62 5.79
C ILE A 370 -7.82 0.69 5.04
N ILE A 371 -8.45 1.80 5.44
CA ILE A 371 -8.28 3.13 4.83
C ILE A 371 -6.81 3.53 4.87
N LEU A 372 -6.16 3.43 6.04
CA LEU A 372 -4.75 3.80 6.20
C LEU A 372 -3.79 2.86 5.45
N SER A 373 -4.20 1.63 5.15
CA SER A 373 -3.36 0.64 4.47
C SER A 373 -3.47 0.67 2.94
N LEU A 374 -4.42 1.42 2.37
CA LEU A 374 -4.57 1.64 0.94
C LEU A 374 -3.59 2.72 0.46
#